data_ef99bac33ba830f46c0e467dfcee2612
#
_entry.id   ef99bac33ba830f46c0e467dfcee2612
#
_cell.length_a   1.000
_cell.length_b   1.000
_cell.length_c   1.000
_cell.angle_alpha   90.00
_cell.angle_beta   90.00
_cell.angle_gamma   90.00
#
_symmetry.space_group_name_H-M   'P 1'
#
loop_
_entity.id
_entity.type
_entity.pdbx_description
1 polymer ?
#
loop_
_entity_poly.entity_id
_entity_poly.type
_entity_poly.pdbx_seq_one_letter_code
_entity_poly.pdbx_strand_id
1 'polypeptide(L)'
;VSKIMIEVGVLAVLLFSINMLFYARINNSMQEMDDVYASNAQITELGQVFDDVQDSMYQYLKVKNSQALMDYYQNEAKYRQELEKLNERNIDDSVKLLEKKIRKMSESYLSCTAGTVAAKRGRNVEKYKQEYDESLELYSYIQSSMDELNKQLFKENSQTYGALRAVMKYLEISNTVIMLLGVVCGMILLIMATRGMFRPLTNMAETAQLVGQGNFNVKMPPTDAKDELGVVTRAFNTMVENLGLYIARTKAGMEKEQQMMERELLMETHLK
;
A
#
# COMPACT_ATOMS: atom_id res chain seq x y z
N VAL A 1 27.67 -0.89 -18.89
CA VAL A 1 26.23 -1.10 -19.12
C VAL A 1 25.62 -1.96 -18.02
N SER A 2 26.18 -3.12 -17.72
CA SER A 2 25.68 -4.06 -16.70
C SER A 2 25.56 -3.42 -15.31
N LYS A 3 26.56 -2.64 -14.86
CA LYS A 3 26.56 -2.00 -13.54
C LYS A 3 25.41 -0.98 -13.37
N ILE A 4 25.14 -0.20 -14.38
CA ILE A 4 24.06 0.82 -14.36
C ILE A 4 22.69 0.15 -14.36
N MET A 5 22.51 -0.92 -15.14
CA MET A 5 21.27 -1.71 -15.11
C MET A 5 21.01 -2.31 -13.71
N ILE A 6 22.07 -2.76 -13.03
CA ILE A 6 21.97 -3.26 -11.66
C ILE A 6 21.59 -2.14 -10.70
N GLU A 7 22.20 -0.95 -10.78
CA GLU A 7 21.88 0.20 -9.93
C GLU A 7 20.42 0.66 -10.11
N VAL A 8 19.94 0.75 -11.35
CA VAL A 8 18.53 1.08 -11.64
C VAL A 8 17.59 -0.02 -11.16
N GLY A 9 17.97 -1.29 -11.32
CA GLY A 9 17.20 -2.42 -10.83
C GLY A 9 17.08 -2.42 -9.30
N VAL A 10 18.17 -2.17 -8.59
CA VAL A 10 18.18 -2.06 -7.12
C VAL A 10 17.32 -0.90 -6.66
N LEU A 11 17.40 0.27 -7.31
CA LEU A 11 16.53 1.41 -7.00
C LEU A 11 15.05 1.08 -7.17
N ALA A 12 14.69 0.40 -8.28
CA ALA A 12 13.31 -0.01 -8.54
C ALA A 12 12.79 -0.99 -7.47
N VAL A 13 13.61 -1.98 -7.07
CA VAL A 13 13.26 -2.94 -6.01
C VAL A 13 13.08 -2.24 -4.67
N LEU A 14 13.96 -1.29 -4.32
CA LEU A 14 13.84 -0.50 -3.09
C LEU A 14 12.56 0.33 -3.06
N LEU A 15 12.24 1.03 -4.14
CA LEU A 15 11.00 1.81 -4.25
C LEU A 15 9.75 0.93 -4.15
N PHE A 16 9.77 -0.23 -4.80
CA PHE A 16 8.68 -1.20 -4.71
C PHE A 16 8.51 -1.72 -3.29
N SER A 17 9.60 -2.06 -2.60
CA SER A 17 9.57 -2.56 -1.22
C SER A 17 9.03 -1.51 -0.25
N ILE A 18 9.46 -0.25 -0.38
CA ILE A 18 8.96 0.87 0.41
C ILE A 18 7.46 1.06 0.16
N ASN A 19 7.01 1.06 -1.10
CA ASN A 19 5.60 1.19 -1.44
C ASN A 19 4.75 0.07 -0.85
N MET A 20 5.24 -1.17 -0.87
CA MET A 20 4.57 -2.32 -0.27
C MET A 20 4.42 -2.18 1.26
N LEU A 21 5.43 -1.66 1.95
CA LEU A 21 5.36 -1.38 3.39
C LEU A 21 4.33 -0.29 3.72
N PHE A 22 4.29 0.80 2.92
CA PHE A 22 3.27 1.83 3.07
C PHE A 22 1.86 1.29 2.84
N TYR A 23 1.67 0.48 1.80
CA TYR A 23 0.39 -0.15 1.51
C TYR A 23 -0.09 -1.05 2.65
N ALA A 24 0.79 -1.88 3.20
CA ALA A 24 0.48 -2.72 4.35
C ALA A 24 0.07 -1.88 5.58
N ARG A 25 0.76 -0.75 5.83
CA ARG A 25 0.45 0.13 6.95
C ARG A 25 -0.90 0.83 6.79
N ILE A 26 -1.22 1.30 5.58
CA ILE A 26 -2.52 1.89 5.25
C ILE A 26 -3.63 0.86 5.43
N ASN A 27 -3.45 -0.36 4.95
CA ASN A 27 -4.44 -1.42 5.08
C ASN A 27 -4.74 -1.77 6.54
N ASN A 28 -3.72 -1.85 7.40
CA ASN A 28 -3.92 -2.06 8.84
C ASN A 28 -4.71 -0.91 9.50
N SER A 29 -4.40 0.34 9.13
CA SER A 29 -5.14 1.50 9.64
C SER A 29 -6.60 1.53 9.15
N MET A 30 -6.88 1.04 7.94
CA MET A 30 -8.26 0.87 7.46
C MET A 30 -9.02 -0.20 8.25
N GLN A 31 -8.39 -1.32 8.58
CA GLN A 31 -9.02 -2.34 9.43
C GLN A 31 -9.37 -1.80 10.82
N GLU A 32 -8.48 -1.03 11.45
CA GLU A 32 -8.77 -0.36 12.73
C GLU A 32 -9.96 0.61 12.61
N MET A 33 -10.14 1.29 11.47
CA MET A 33 -11.31 2.13 11.21
C MET A 33 -12.59 1.31 11.05
N ASP A 34 -12.54 0.18 10.36
CA ASP A 34 -13.69 -0.71 10.18
C ASP A 34 -14.16 -1.29 11.54
N ASP A 35 -13.24 -1.64 12.43
CA ASP A 35 -13.54 -2.11 13.79
C ASP A 35 -14.27 -1.04 14.61
N VAL A 36 -13.88 0.23 14.46
CA VAL A 36 -14.53 1.38 15.09
C VAL A 36 -15.98 1.53 14.60
N TYR A 37 -16.21 1.41 13.29
CA TYR A 37 -17.56 1.46 12.71
C TYR A 37 -18.42 0.29 13.16
N ALA A 38 -17.89 -0.93 13.14
CA ALA A 38 -18.59 -2.13 13.57
C ALA A 38 -19.03 -2.03 15.04
N SER A 39 -18.18 -1.45 15.90
CA SER A 39 -18.49 -1.21 17.30
C SER A 39 -19.71 -0.31 17.50
N ASN A 40 -19.80 0.82 16.80
CA ASN A 40 -20.94 1.72 16.90
C ASN A 40 -22.23 1.11 16.34
N ALA A 41 -22.13 0.41 15.21
CA ALA A 41 -23.27 -0.27 14.58
C ALA A 41 -23.88 -1.31 15.52
N GLN A 42 -23.05 -2.06 16.24
CA GLN A 42 -23.49 -3.09 17.17
C GLN A 42 -24.30 -2.53 18.36
N ILE A 43 -23.88 -1.38 18.95
CA ILE A 43 -24.67 -0.75 20.01
C ILE A 43 -26.01 -0.22 19.49
N THR A 44 -26.01 0.33 18.29
CA THR A 44 -27.25 0.79 17.66
C THR A 44 -28.20 -0.38 17.39
N GLU A 45 -27.69 -1.51 16.90
CA GLU A 45 -28.49 -2.72 16.69
C GLU A 45 -29.04 -3.28 18.01
N LEU A 46 -28.20 -3.33 19.06
CA LEU A 46 -28.63 -3.75 20.39
C LEU A 46 -29.79 -2.89 20.90
N GLY A 47 -29.70 -1.55 20.77
CA GLY A 47 -30.76 -0.63 21.15
C GLY A 47 -32.06 -0.87 20.37
N GLN A 48 -31.97 -1.07 19.07
CA GLN A 48 -33.12 -1.36 18.23
C GLN A 48 -33.80 -2.68 18.61
N VAL A 49 -33.03 -3.74 18.82
CA VAL A 49 -33.60 -5.04 19.24
C VAL A 49 -34.18 -4.96 20.63
N PHE A 50 -33.62 -4.12 21.52
CA PHE A 50 -34.18 -3.85 22.84
C PHE A 50 -35.56 -3.17 22.76
N ASP A 51 -35.69 -2.17 21.90
CA ASP A 51 -36.99 -1.50 21.63
C ASP A 51 -38.01 -2.48 21.04
N ASP A 52 -37.58 -3.38 20.14
CA ASP A 52 -38.45 -4.42 19.56
C ASP A 52 -38.99 -5.38 20.63
N VAL A 53 -38.20 -5.69 21.69
CA VAL A 53 -38.72 -6.49 22.84
C VAL A 53 -39.83 -5.74 23.57
N GLN A 54 -39.59 -4.46 23.89
CA GLN A 54 -40.55 -3.62 24.58
C GLN A 54 -41.85 -3.50 23.79
N ASP A 55 -41.74 -3.20 22.51
CA ASP A 55 -42.91 -3.01 21.61
C ASP A 55 -43.68 -4.32 21.42
N SER A 56 -43.01 -5.44 21.21
CA SER A 56 -43.69 -6.73 21.05
C SER A 56 -44.36 -7.20 22.34
N MET A 57 -43.76 -6.97 23.52
CA MET A 57 -44.39 -7.18 24.80
C MET A 57 -45.66 -6.32 24.92
N TYR A 58 -45.58 -5.02 24.66
CA TYR A 58 -46.71 -4.10 24.71
C TYR A 58 -47.85 -4.53 23.77
N GLN A 59 -47.55 -4.92 22.52
CA GLN A 59 -48.51 -5.43 21.56
C GLN A 59 -49.19 -6.70 22.10
N TYR A 60 -48.42 -7.64 22.68
CA TYR A 60 -49.05 -8.82 23.31
C TYR A 60 -49.98 -8.46 24.45
N LEU A 61 -49.61 -7.52 25.31
CA LEU A 61 -50.48 -7.05 26.40
C LEU A 61 -51.80 -6.44 25.93
N LYS A 62 -51.78 -5.78 24.77
CA LYS A 62 -52.90 -5.12 24.12
C LYS A 62 -53.84 -6.12 23.42
N VAL A 63 -53.28 -6.99 22.58
CA VAL A 63 -54.06 -7.86 21.68
C VAL A 63 -54.28 -9.27 22.24
N LYS A 64 -53.38 -9.78 23.02
CA LYS A 64 -53.39 -11.11 23.68
C LYS A 64 -53.66 -12.28 22.70
N ASN A 65 -53.01 -12.25 21.54
CA ASN A 65 -53.08 -13.35 20.58
C ASN A 65 -51.77 -14.15 20.51
N SER A 66 -51.79 -15.31 19.85
CA SER A 66 -50.66 -16.21 19.76
C SER A 66 -49.53 -15.64 18.90
N GLN A 67 -49.86 -14.82 17.88
CA GLN A 67 -48.82 -14.20 17.03
C GLN A 67 -48.01 -13.19 17.80
N ALA A 68 -48.64 -12.25 18.49
CA ALA A 68 -47.94 -11.26 19.31
C ALA A 68 -47.08 -11.90 20.43
N LEU A 69 -47.53 -13.04 20.98
CA LEU A 69 -46.71 -13.80 21.92
C LEU A 69 -45.50 -14.42 21.27
N MET A 70 -45.60 -14.91 20.05
CA MET A 70 -44.48 -15.47 19.29
C MET A 70 -43.50 -14.40 18.94
N ASP A 71 -43.95 -13.24 18.47
CA ASP A 71 -43.12 -12.08 18.14
C ASP A 71 -42.29 -11.61 19.36
N TYR A 72 -42.96 -11.55 20.55
CA TYR A 72 -42.26 -11.24 21.80
C TYR A 72 -41.12 -12.23 22.07
N TYR A 73 -41.36 -13.54 22.03
CA TYR A 73 -40.31 -14.55 22.30
C TYR A 73 -39.20 -14.53 21.25
N GLN A 74 -39.48 -14.24 20.00
CA GLN A 74 -38.48 -14.08 18.96
C GLN A 74 -37.58 -12.88 19.23
N ASN A 75 -38.16 -11.72 19.57
CA ASN A 75 -37.41 -10.52 19.90
C ASN A 75 -36.61 -10.67 21.20
N GLU A 76 -37.18 -11.32 22.23
CA GLU A 76 -36.45 -11.67 23.45
C GLU A 76 -35.22 -12.52 23.15
N ALA A 77 -35.34 -13.57 22.33
CA ALA A 77 -34.23 -14.44 21.96
C ALA A 77 -33.15 -13.68 21.18
N LYS A 78 -33.57 -12.83 20.23
CA LYS A 78 -32.66 -11.98 19.46
C LYS A 78 -31.88 -11.01 20.38
N TYR A 79 -32.59 -10.38 21.34
CA TYR A 79 -31.95 -9.47 22.29
C TYR A 79 -30.92 -10.17 23.17
N ARG A 80 -31.21 -11.38 23.64
CA ARG A 80 -30.24 -12.20 24.39
C ARG A 80 -28.98 -12.49 23.58
N GLN A 81 -29.13 -12.79 22.30
CA GLN A 81 -28.02 -13.03 21.39
C GLN A 81 -27.16 -11.78 21.19
N GLU A 82 -27.78 -10.60 21.02
CA GLU A 82 -27.03 -9.34 20.89
C GLU A 82 -26.32 -8.95 22.19
N LEU A 83 -26.91 -9.22 23.36
CA LEU A 83 -26.26 -8.99 24.65
C LEU A 83 -24.99 -9.84 24.86
N GLU A 84 -24.94 -11.05 24.32
CA GLU A 84 -23.73 -11.89 24.42
C GLU A 84 -22.55 -11.29 23.65
N LYS A 85 -22.80 -10.65 22.54
CA LYS A 85 -21.78 -9.99 21.71
C LYS A 85 -21.06 -8.83 22.41
N LEU A 86 -21.67 -8.21 23.44
CA LEU A 86 -21.04 -7.12 24.21
C LEU A 86 -19.76 -7.55 24.95
N ASN A 87 -19.53 -8.83 25.21
CA ASN A 87 -18.38 -9.32 25.98
C ASN A 87 -17.10 -9.54 25.15
N GLU A 88 -17.15 -9.39 23.84
CA GLU A 88 -16.05 -9.78 22.96
C GLU A 88 -15.05 -8.64 22.67
N ARG A 89 -15.21 -7.48 23.31
CA ARG A 89 -14.43 -6.29 23.01
C ARG A 89 -13.25 -6.07 23.96
N ASN A 90 -12.12 -5.71 23.40
CA ASN A 90 -10.97 -5.24 24.17
C ASN A 90 -11.02 -3.71 24.30
N ILE A 91 -11.85 -3.21 25.22
CA ILE A 91 -12.21 -1.80 25.40
C ILE A 91 -11.75 -1.30 26.76
N ASP A 92 -11.74 0.03 26.95
CA ASP A 92 -11.42 0.70 28.22
C ASP A 92 -12.29 0.22 29.39
N ASP A 93 -11.75 0.27 30.59
CA ASP A 93 -12.41 -0.25 31.80
C ASP A 93 -13.72 0.47 32.13
N SER A 94 -13.89 1.75 31.75
CA SER A 94 -15.11 2.52 31.91
C SER A 94 -16.24 1.97 31.03
N VAL A 95 -15.94 1.62 29.80
CA VAL A 95 -16.88 1.04 28.84
C VAL A 95 -17.28 -0.36 29.27
N LYS A 96 -16.32 -1.20 29.74
CA LYS A 96 -16.60 -2.53 30.29
C LYS A 96 -17.55 -2.48 31.48
N LEU A 97 -17.41 -1.46 32.34
CA LEU A 97 -18.31 -1.28 33.47
C LEU A 97 -19.74 -0.97 33.02
N LEU A 98 -19.91 -0.12 32.03
CA LEU A 98 -21.22 0.19 31.44
C LEU A 98 -21.84 -1.03 30.76
N GLU A 99 -21.08 -1.77 29.97
CA GLU A 99 -21.53 -3.00 29.33
C GLU A 99 -22.01 -4.04 30.37
N LYS A 100 -21.23 -4.23 31.44
CA LYS A 100 -21.61 -5.12 32.55
C LYS A 100 -22.88 -4.65 33.25
N LYS A 101 -23.05 -3.32 33.44
CA LYS A 101 -24.26 -2.74 34.04
C LYS A 101 -25.48 -2.98 33.12
N ILE A 102 -25.36 -2.67 31.80
CA ILE A 102 -26.42 -2.93 30.83
C ILE A 102 -26.83 -4.40 30.85
N ARG A 103 -25.87 -5.32 30.78
CA ARG A 103 -26.15 -6.77 30.82
C ARG A 103 -26.95 -7.16 32.05
N LYS A 104 -26.48 -6.78 33.25
CA LYS A 104 -27.16 -7.14 34.50
C LYS A 104 -28.57 -6.57 34.58
N MET A 105 -28.77 -5.34 34.14
CA MET A 105 -30.10 -4.71 34.10
C MET A 105 -30.99 -5.35 33.05
N SER A 106 -30.44 -5.75 31.91
CA SER A 106 -31.18 -6.47 30.87
C SER A 106 -31.65 -7.84 31.30
N GLU A 107 -30.86 -8.56 32.06
CA GLU A 107 -31.30 -9.84 32.67
C GLU A 107 -32.50 -9.62 33.59
N SER A 108 -32.46 -8.58 34.44
CA SER A 108 -33.61 -8.23 35.32
C SER A 108 -34.83 -7.80 34.49
N TYR A 109 -34.63 -6.97 33.48
CA TYR A 109 -35.68 -6.52 32.55
C TYR A 109 -36.37 -7.71 31.84
N LEU A 110 -35.60 -8.62 31.28
CA LEU A 110 -36.13 -9.82 30.63
C LEU A 110 -36.90 -10.73 31.63
N SER A 111 -36.46 -10.79 32.88
CA SER A 111 -37.21 -11.49 33.93
C SER A 111 -38.56 -10.85 34.22
N CYS A 112 -38.60 -9.51 34.35
CA CYS A 112 -39.86 -8.73 34.56
C CYS A 112 -40.78 -8.82 33.36
N THR A 113 -40.26 -8.73 32.11
CA THR A 113 -41.11 -8.87 30.93
C THR A 113 -41.71 -10.27 30.78
N ALA A 114 -40.93 -11.32 31.07
CA ALA A 114 -41.42 -12.69 31.12
C ALA A 114 -42.46 -12.87 32.20
N GLY A 115 -42.28 -12.30 33.39
CA GLY A 115 -43.24 -12.26 34.48
C GLY A 115 -44.53 -11.55 34.11
N THR A 116 -44.43 -10.39 33.45
CA THR A 116 -45.55 -9.63 32.92
C THR A 116 -46.39 -10.44 31.93
N VAL A 117 -45.72 -11.08 30.96
CA VAL A 117 -46.38 -11.92 29.95
C VAL A 117 -47.07 -13.13 30.61
N ALA A 118 -46.40 -13.80 31.57
CA ALA A 118 -46.96 -14.92 32.28
C ALA A 118 -48.17 -14.52 33.14
N ALA A 119 -48.10 -13.41 33.88
CA ALA A 119 -49.20 -12.90 34.72
C ALA A 119 -50.40 -12.49 33.84
N LYS A 120 -50.17 -11.89 32.66
CA LYS A 120 -51.22 -11.58 31.68
C LYS A 120 -51.90 -12.84 31.16
N ARG A 121 -51.16 -13.91 30.91
CA ARG A 121 -51.72 -15.23 30.52
C ARG A 121 -52.54 -15.82 31.61
N GLY A 122 -52.05 -15.79 32.84
CA GLY A 122 -52.68 -16.32 34.05
C GLY A 122 -53.84 -15.45 34.57
N ARG A 123 -54.19 -14.31 33.93
CA ARG A 123 -55.20 -13.35 34.35
C ARG A 123 -54.97 -12.73 35.73
N ASN A 124 -53.72 -12.73 36.23
CA ASN A 124 -53.34 -12.09 37.50
C ASN A 124 -53.04 -10.61 37.26
N VAL A 125 -54.06 -9.75 37.47
CA VAL A 125 -54.01 -8.31 37.11
C VAL A 125 -53.00 -7.56 38.03
N GLU A 126 -52.92 -7.90 39.30
CA GLU A 126 -52.09 -7.20 40.26
C GLU A 126 -50.61 -7.48 40.00
N LYS A 127 -50.22 -8.75 39.82
CA LYS A 127 -48.88 -9.15 39.44
C LYS A 127 -48.46 -8.60 38.07
N TYR A 128 -49.38 -8.63 37.11
CA TYR A 128 -49.16 -8.07 35.77
C TYR A 128 -48.79 -6.57 35.83
N LYS A 129 -49.52 -5.76 36.62
CA LYS A 129 -49.23 -4.34 36.76
C LYS A 129 -47.89 -4.08 37.40
N GLN A 130 -47.59 -4.77 38.50
CA GLN A 130 -46.35 -4.61 39.21
C GLN A 130 -45.15 -4.96 38.32
N GLU A 131 -45.15 -6.12 37.71
CA GLU A 131 -44.02 -6.56 36.81
C GLU A 131 -43.87 -5.66 35.61
N TYR A 132 -44.99 -5.13 35.05
CA TYR A 132 -44.99 -4.20 33.95
C TYR A 132 -44.36 -2.85 34.34
N ASP A 133 -44.79 -2.27 35.48
CA ASP A 133 -44.24 -0.98 35.95
C ASP A 133 -42.73 -1.10 36.25
N GLU A 134 -42.29 -2.21 36.85
CA GLU A 134 -40.87 -2.49 37.07
C GLU A 134 -40.10 -2.67 35.76
N SER A 135 -40.70 -3.34 34.77
CA SER A 135 -40.12 -3.45 33.43
C SER A 135 -39.92 -2.12 32.74
N LEU A 136 -40.88 -1.17 32.86
CA LEU A 136 -40.79 0.19 32.30
C LEU A 136 -39.65 1.00 32.96
N GLU A 137 -39.50 0.89 34.27
CA GLU A 137 -38.43 1.55 35.00
C GLU A 137 -37.07 1.03 34.52
N LEU A 138 -36.89 -0.28 34.45
CA LEU A 138 -35.66 -0.92 33.94
C LEU A 138 -35.38 -0.54 32.47
N TYR A 139 -36.43 -0.51 31.63
CA TYR A 139 -36.31 -0.10 30.26
C TYR A 139 -35.71 1.31 30.13
N SER A 140 -36.23 2.27 30.90
CA SER A 140 -35.72 3.64 30.94
C SER A 140 -34.25 3.74 31.37
N TYR A 141 -33.87 2.98 32.42
CA TYR A 141 -32.48 2.94 32.89
C TYR A 141 -31.53 2.29 31.90
N ILE A 142 -31.96 1.24 31.21
CA ILE A 142 -31.16 0.56 30.19
C ILE A 142 -30.96 1.47 28.99
N GLN A 143 -32.02 2.12 28.48
CA GLN A 143 -31.91 3.10 27.40
C GLN A 143 -30.91 4.22 27.74
N SER A 144 -31.04 4.83 28.93
CA SER A 144 -30.10 5.86 29.38
C SER A 144 -28.66 5.36 29.46
N SER A 145 -28.46 4.10 29.90
CA SER A 145 -27.14 3.48 29.98
C SER A 145 -26.57 3.14 28.59
N MET A 146 -27.41 2.74 27.62
CA MET A 146 -27.02 2.53 26.22
C MET A 146 -26.64 3.85 25.54
N ASP A 147 -27.40 4.93 25.79
CA ASP A 147 -27.09 6.26 25.29
C ASP A 147 -25.74 6.76 25.83
N GLU A 148 -25.47 6.54 27.10
CA GLU A 148 -24.17 6.90 27.71
C GLU A 148 -23.05 6.07 27.11
N LEU A 149 -23.24 4.76 26.94
CA LEU A 149 -22.30 3.87 26.28
C LEU A 149 -22.02 4.32 24.85
N ASN A 150 -23.08 4.65 24.09
CA ASN A 150 -22.93 5.13 22.72
C ASN A 150 -22.16 6.45 22.65
N LYS A 151 -22.42 7.39 23.58
CA LYS A 151 -21.66 8.65 23.68
C LYS A 151 -20.19 8.43 24.00
N GLN A 152 -19.87 7.53 24.94
CA GLN A 152 -18.49 7.23 25.28
C GLN A 152 -17.75 6.56 24.13
N LEU A 153 -18.35 5.55 23.49
CA LEU A 153 -17.79 4.91 22.31
C LEU A 153 -17.62 5.90 21.14
N PHE A 154 -18.61 6.76 20.90
CA PHE A 154 -18.50 7.79 19.88
C PHE A 154 -17.35 8.76 20.14
N LYS A 155 -17.16 9.17 21.39
CA LYS A 155 -16.05 10.07 21.78
C LYS A 155 -14.70 9.42 21.57
N GLU A 156 -14.50 8.18 22.04
CA GLU A 156 -13.27 7.41 21.85
C GLU A 156 -13.01 7.15 20.36
N ASN A 157 -14.03 6.68 19.66
CA ASN A 157 -13.96 6.39 18.24
C ASN A 157 -13.67 7.64 17.40
N SER A 158 -14.25 8.80 17.76
CA SER A 158 -13.98 10.08 17.09
C SER A 158 -12.53 10.53 17.26
N GLN A 159 -11.94 10.34 18.42
CA GLN A 159 -10.54 10.65 18.69
C GLN A 159 -9.62 9.70 17.92
N THR A 160 -9.89 8.39 17.99
CA THR A 160 -9.15 7.36 17.26
C THR A 160 -9.25 7.57 15.74
N TYR A 161 -10.45 7.83 15.23
CA TYR A 161 -10.68 8.14 13.83
C TYR A 161 -9.92 9.37 13.35
N GLY A 162 -9.91 10.44 14.16
CA GLY A 162 -9.15 11.66 13.89
C GLY A 162 -7.64 11.40 13.81
N ALA A 163 -7.11 10.61 14.74
CA ALA A 163 -5.70 10.21 14.78
C ALA A 163 -5.35 9.31 13.58
N LEU A 164 -6.16 8.28 13.29
CA LEU A 164 -5.96 7.38 12.16
C LEU A 164 -6.00 8.14 10.82
N ARG A 165 -6.95 9.04 10.65
CA ARG A 165 -7.05 9.89 9.46
C ARG A 165 -5.82 10.78 9.26
N ALA A 166 -5.28 11.34 10.34
CA ALA A 166 -4.05 12.14 10.31
C ALA A 166 -2.85 11.28 9.90
N VAL A 167 -2.72 10.07 10.47
CA VAL A 167 -1.67 9.10 10.12
C VAL A 167 -1.79 8.68 8.64
N MET A 168 -2.97 8.33 8.17
CA MET A 168 -3.21 7.96 6.77
C MET A 168 -2.81 9.09 5.81
N LYS A 169 -3.22 10.33 6.09
CA LYS A 169 -2.84 11.50 5.29
C LYS A 169 -1.33 11.73 5.28
N TYR A 170 -0.66 11.56 6.41
CA TYR A 170 0.79 11.65 6.50
C TYR A 170 1.48 10.55 5.68
N LEU A 171 1.00 9.30 5.76
CA LEU A 171 1.51 8.18 4.98
C LEU A 171 1.33 8.42 3.48
N GLU A 172 0.17 8.89 3.04
CA GLU A 172 -0.13 9.22 1.64
C GLU A 172 0.83 10.29 1.10
N ILE A 173 1.00 11.39 1.83
CA ILE A 173 1.90 12.49 1.43
C ILE A 173 3.34 12.01 1.39
N SER A 174 3.81 11.30 2.43
CA SER A 174 5.19 10.82 2.49
C SER A 174 5.49 9.81 1.39
N ASN A 175 4.56 8.88 1.09
CA ASN A 175 4.69 7.95 -0.02
C ASN A 175 4.79 8.68 -1.37
N THR A 176 3.93 9.68 -1.60
CA THR A 176 3.94 10.49 -2.83
C THR A 176 5.27 11.22 -3.00
N VAL A 177 5.81 11.83 -1.94
CA VAL A 177 7.11 12.52 -1.97
C VAL A 177 8.25 11.55 -2.27
N ILE A 178 8.28 10.39 -1.62
CA ILE A 178 9.31 9.36 -1.84
C ILE A 178 9.27 8.85 -3.29
N MET A 179 8.09 8.59 -3.83
CA MET A 179 7.91 8.16 -5.22
C MET A 179 8.42 9.23 -6.21
N LEU A 180 8.10 10.49 -5.96
CA LEU A 180 8.53 11.60 -6.83
C LEU A 180 10.05 11.78 -6.80
N LEU A 181 10.67 11.71 -5.61
CA LEU A 181 12.13 11.71 -5.47
C LEU A 181 12.78 10.52 -6.17
N GLY A 182 12.18 9.34 -6.08
CA GLY A 182 12.65 8.15 -6.77
C GLY A 182 12.64 8.29 -8.30
N VAL A 183 11.57 8.86 -8.86
CA VAL A 183 11.48 9.14 -10.31
C VAL A 183 12.56 10.14 -10.74
N VAL A 184 12.75 11.24 -10.00
CA VAL A 184 13.79 12.23 -10.29
C VAL A 184 15.19 11.61 -10.24
N CYS A 185 15.48 10.81 -9.18
CA CYS A 185 16.74 10.11 -9.06
C CYS A 185 16.98 9.13 -10.20
N GLY A 186 15.97 8.34 -10.56
CA GLY A 186 16.01 7.43 -11.71
C GLY A 186 16.28 8.16 -13.03
N MET A 187 15.67 9.31 -13.25
CA MET A 187 15.89 10.13 -14.45
C MET A 187 17.33 10.65 -14.50
N ILE A 188 17.88 11.11 -13.37
CA ILE A 188 19.28 11.56 -13.28
C ILE A 188 20.24 10.39 -13.60
N LEU A 189 20.00 9.22 -13.02
CA LEU A 189 20.81 8.03 -13.29
C LEU A 189 20.76 7.63 -14.78
N LEU A 190 19.56 7.66 -15.40
CA LEU A 190 19.41 7.39 -16.84
C LEU A 190 20.18 8.40 -17.71
N ILE A 191 20.11 9.69 -17.40
CA ILE A 191 20.85 10.73 -18.12
C ILE A 191 22.36 10.51 -17.99
N MET A 192 22.84 10.21 -16.77
CA MET A 192 24.26 9.92 -16.54
C MET A 192 24.72 8.68 -17.30
N ALA A 193 23.94 7.61 -17.27
CA ALA A 193 24.14 6.38 -18.00
C ALA A 193 24.23 6.60 -19.51
N THR A 194 23.23 7.31 -20.03
CA THR A 194 23.15 7.63 -21.47
C THR A 194 24.37 8.43 -21.93
N ARG A 195 24.76 9.47 -21.19
CA ARG A 195 25.95 10.27 -21.52
C ARG A 195 27.23 9.45 -21.45
N GLY A 196 27.36 8.56 -20.48
CA GLY A 196 28.52 7.67 -20.33
C GLY A 196 28.66 6.66 -21.47
N MET A 197 27.55 6.23 -22.09
CA MET A 197 27.55 5.28 -23.19
C MET A 197 27.65 5.95 -24.57
N PHE A 198 26.87 6.99 -24.82
CA PHE A 198 26.78 7.58 -26.16
C PHE A 198 28.04 8.37 -26.55
N ARG A 199 28.66 9.11 -25.63
CA ARG A 199 29.89 9.86 -25.96
C ARG A 199 31.03 9.00 -26.55
N PRO A 200 31.44 7.88 -25.92
CA PRO A 200 32.46 7.02 -26.51
C PRO A 200 32.09 6.46 -27.88
N LEU A 201 30.80 6.07 -28.07
CA LEU A 201 30.34 5.56 -29.36
C LEU A 201 30.35 6.62 -30.45
N THR A 202 29.96 7.84 -30.15
CA THR A 202 30.03 8.97 -31.10
C THR A 202 31.48 9.27 -31.46
N ASN A 203 32.41 9.29 -30.49
CA ASN A 203 33.83 9.48 -30.74
C ASN A 203 34.41 8.35 -31.62
N MET A 204 33.95 7.09 -31.42
CA MET A 204 34.34 5.96 -32.28
C MET A 204 33.89 6.17 -33.71
N ALA A 205 32.64 6.61 -33.94
CA ALA A 205 32.11 6.87 -35.28
C ALA A 205 32.89 7.98 -35.98
N GLU A 206 33.18 9.10 -35.29
CA GLU A 206 33.96 10.20 -35.81
C GLU A 206 35.40 9.77 -36.15
N THR A 207 36.06 9.01 -35.23
CA THR A 207 37.40 8.51 -35.48
C THR A 207 37.44 7.52 -36.66
N ALA A 208 36.43 6.63 -36.77
CA ALA A 208 36.31 5.71 -37.90
C ALA A 208 36.13 6.46 -39.23
N GLN A 209 35.38 7.55 -39.23
CA GLN A 209 35.22 8.40 -40.43
C GLN A 209 36.54 9.05 -40.86
N LEU A 210 37.33 9.56 -39.91
CA LEU A 210 38.67 10.14 -40.19
C LEU A 210 39.64 9.08 -40.72
N VAL A 211 39.63 7.90 -40.15
CA VAL A 211 40.42 6.74 -40.63
C VAL A 211 39.99 6.36 -42.05
N GLY A 212 38.70 6.34 -42.34
CA GLY A 212 38.19 6.11 -43.69
C GLY A 212 38.57 7.16 -44.72
N GLN A 213 38.92 8.38 -44.28
CA GLN A 213 39.48 9.47 -45.13
C GLN A 213 40.99 9.41 -45.28
N GLY A 214 41.65 8.37 -44.74
CA GLY A 214 43.06 8.18 -44.85
C GLY A 214 43.90 8.80 -43.71
N ASN A 215 43.26 9.35 -42.68
CA ASN A 215 43.97 9.86 -41.49
C ASN A 215 44.11 8.76 -40.42
N PHE A 216 45.28 8.11 -40.43
CA PHE A 216 45.59 7.00 -39.47
C PHE A 216 46.28 7.49 -38.19
N ASN A 217 46.59 8.79 -38.05
CA ASN A 217 47.20 9.35 -36.85
C ASN A 217 46.23 9.76 -35.78
N VAL A 218 44.95 9.42 -35.94
CA VAL A 218 43.92 9.70 -34.95
C VAL A 218 43.81 8.57 -33.96
N LYS A 219 43.69 8.92 -32.67
CA LYS A 219 43.43 7.96 -31.57
C LYS A 219 42.24 8.47 -30.76
N MET A 220 41.40 7.56 -30.35
CA MET A 220 40.41 7.86 -29.33
C MET A 220 41.07 8.19 -27.99
N PRO A 221 40.54 9.14 -27.22
CA PRO A 221 40.99 9.40 -25.86
C PRO A 221 41.14 8.10 -25.06
N PRO A 222 42.23 7.93 -24.29
CA PRO A 222 42.38 6.77 -23.44
C PRO A 222 41.20 6.73 -22.44
N THR A 223 40.67 5.54 -22.24
CA THR A 223 39.59 5.33 -21.26
C THR A 223 40.07 4.39 -20.17
N ASP A 224 39.94 4.81 -18.91
CA ASP A 224 40.17 3.98 -17.74
C ASP A 224 38.96 3.06 -17.42
N ALA A 225 37.91 3.11 -18.23
CA ALA A 225 36.74 2.30 -18.05
C ALA A 225 37.11 0.80 -18.15
N LYS A 226 36.81 0.08 -17.08
CA LYS A 226 36.96 -1.38 -16.98
C LYS A 226 35.75 -2.16 -17.49
N ASP A 227 34.81 -1.49 -18.08
CA ASP A 227 33.57 -2.06 -18.66
C ASP A 227 33.77 -2.48 -20.12
N GLU A 228 32.68 -2.96 -20.72
CA GLU A 228 32.63 -3.44 -22.10
C GLU A 228 33.03 -2.33 -23.10
N LEU A 229 32.67 -1.07 -22.82
CA LEU A 229 33.04 0.09 -23.66
C LEU A 229 34.55 0.35 -23.61
N GLY A 230 35.19 0.21 -22.45
CA GLY A 230 36.62 0.30 -22.32
C GLY A 230 37.37 -0.77 -23.11
N VAL A 231 36.84 -2.00 -23.14
CA VAL A 231 37.40 -3.09 -23.97
C VAL A 231 37.31 -2.75 -25.45
N VAL A 232 36.13 -2.32 -25.91
CA VAL A 232 35.91 -1.96 -27.33
C VAL A 232 36.78 -0.77 -27.73
N THR A 233 36.89 0.26 -26.89
CA THR A 233 37.73 1.44 -27.17
C THR A 233 39.21 1.06 -27.35
N ARG A 234 39.77 0.20 -26.48
CA ARG A 234 41.14 -0.28 -26.59
C ARG A 234 41.33 -1.11 -27.87
N ALA A 235 40.42 -2.03 -28.16
CA ALA A 235 40.46 -2.84 -29.37
C ALA A 235 40.43 -1.99 -30.64
N PHE A 236 39.58 -0.97 -30.64
CA PHE A 236 39.45 -0.02 -31.75
C PHE A 236 40.75 0.77 -31.95
N ASN A 237 41.39 1.31 -30.91
CA ASN A 237 42.67 2.03 -31.00
C ASN A 237 43.76 1.11 -31.52
N THR A 238 43.84 -0.16 -31.06
CA THR A 238 44.79 -1.14 -31.55
C THR A 238 44.57 -1.42 -33.06
N MET A 239 43.33 -1.53 -33.51
CA MET A 239 42.99 -1.69 -34.93
C MET A 239 43.47 -0.52 -35.77
N VAL A 240 43.21 0.71 -35.36
CA VAL A 240 43.63 1.93 -36.07
C VAL A 240 45.14 2.00 -36.15
N GLU A 241 45.86 1.71 -35.08
CA GLU A 241 47.32 1.68 -35.04
C GLU A 241 47.92 0.64 -35.98
N ASN A 242 47.38 -0.58 -36.00
CA ASN A 242 47.81 -1.67 -36.89
C ASN A 242 47.56 -1.29 -38.37
N LEU A 243 46.40 -0.68 -38.68
CA LEU A 243 46.10 -0.17 -40.05
C LEU A 243 47.09 0.89 -40.48
N GLY A 244 47.43 1.85 -39.60
CA GLY A 244 48.40 2.87 -39.87
C GLY A 244 49.81 2.30 -40.18
N LEU A 245 50.25 1.33 -39.39
CA LEU A 245 51.53 0.62 -39.59
C LEU A 245 51.52 -0.20 -40.89
N TYR A 246 50.43 -0.86 -41.21
CA TYR A 246 50.28 -1.62 -42.48
C TYR A 246 50.42 -0.71 -43.71
N ILE A 247 49.69 0.41 -43.74
CA ILE A 247 49.71 1.35 -44.83
C ILE A 247 51.08 2.01 -44.97
N ALA A 248 51.75 2.38 -43.85
CA ALA A 248 53.08 2.94 -43.90
C ALA A 248 54.11 1.95 -44.50
N ARG A 249 54.00 0.64 -44.14
CA ARG A 249 54.86 -0.41 -44.73
C ARG A 249 54.59 -0.61 -46.22
N THR A 250 53.31 -0.64 -46.61
CA THR A 250 52.91 -0.79 -48.02
C THR A 250 53.43 0.38 -48.86
N LYS A 251 53.29 1.63 -48.37
CA LYS A 251 53.79 2.82 -49.04
C LYS A 251 55.31 2.81 -49.17
N ALA A 252 56.04 2.45 -48.11
CA ALA A 252 57.50 2.32 -48.17
C ALA A 252 57.96 1.20 -49.11
N GLY A 253 57.19 0.11 -49.22
CA GLY A 253 57.42 -0.95 -50.21
C GLY A 253 57.24 -0.48 -51.64
N MET A 254 56.15 0.24 -51.95
CA MET A 254 55.89 0.82 -53.27
C MET A 254 56.95 1.85 -53.69
N GLU A 255 57.39 2.70 -52.76
CA GLU A 255 58.45 3.70 -53.03
C GLU A 255 59.78 3.04 -53.38
N LYS A 256 60.16 1.92 -52.68
CA LYS A 256 61.34 1.13 -53.04
C LYS A 256 61.23 0.47 -54.38
N GLU A 257 60.07 -0.05 -54.73
CA GLU A 257 59.80 -0.68 -56.02
C GLU A 257 59.88 0.34 -57.16
N GLN A 258 59.32 1.52 -56.99
CA GLN A 258 59.45 2.65 -57.90
C GLN A 258 60.91 3.08 -58.10
N GLN A 259 61.70 3.21 -57.02
CA GLN A 259 63.14 3.56 -57.09
C GLN A 259 63.93 2.47 -57.77
N MET A 260 63.64 1.19 -57.60
CA MET A 260 64.31 0.10 -58.32
C MET A 260 63.98 0.15 -59.83
N MET A 261 62.74 0.35 -60.21
CA MET A 261 62.29 0.47 -61.59
C MET A 261 62.91 1.66 -62.27
N GLU A 262 63.00 2.81 -61.60
CA GLU A 262 63.67 4.02 -62.12
C GLU A 262 65.17 3.83 -62.35
N ARG A 263 65.86 3.10 -61.46
CA ARG A 263 67.26 2.72 -61.62
C ARG A 263 67.47 1.70 -62.74
N GLU A 264 66.58 0.77 -62.93
CA GLU A 264 66.61 -0.18 -64.05
C GLU A 264 66.47 0.50 -65.37
N LEU A 265 65.52 1.42 -65.53
CA LEU A 265 65.31 2.28 -66.68
C LEU A 265 66.55 3.16 -66.98
N LEU A 266 67.18 3.77 -66.01
CA LEU A 266 68.40 4.55 -66.15
C LEU A 266 69.60 3.72 -66.63
N MET A 267 69.72 2.48 -66.11
CA MET A 267 70.77 1.55 -66.62
C MET A 267 70.55 1.12 -68.06
N GLU A 268 69.30 0.85 -68.43
CA GLU A 268 68.95 0.47 -69.81
C GLU A 268 69.20 1.63 -70.82
N THR A 269 68.98 2.87 -70.40
CA THR A 269 69.27 4.05 -71.23
C THR A 269 70.77 4.38 -71.37
N HIS A 270 71.61 3.94 -70.41
CA HIS A 270 73.05 4.11 -70.52
C HIS A 270 73.79 3.01 -71.28
N LEU A 271 73.07 1.90 -71.61
CA LEU A 271 73.60 0.74 -72.36
C LEU A 271 73.28 0.85 -73.87
N LYS A 272 72.55 1.83 -74.31
CA LYS A 272 72.32 2.18 -75.73
C LYS A 272 73.19 3.32 -76.17
#